data_c299f51e68d35aa35763c4808f9bd2a4
#
_entry.id   c299f51e68d35aa35763c4808f9bd2a4
#
_cell.length_a   1.000
_cell.length_b   1.000
_cell.length_c   1.000
_cell.angle_alpha   90.00
_cell.angle_beta   90.00
_cell.angle_gamma   90.00
#
_symmetry.space_group_name_H-M   'P 1'
#
loop_
_entity.id
_entity.type
_entity.pdbx_description
1 polymer ?
#
loop_
_entity_poly.entity_id
_entity_poly.type
_entity_poly.pdbx_seq_one_letter_code
_entity_poly.pdbx_strand_id
1 'polypeptide(L)'
;PPSDWARDVNTLTDDWEKKSTEQATIIAREVKTIIAEVRRRSYEAGIITYDDMVRIVAESLSNEDENAMNLANSLADQYKLIMVDEFQDTDAAQWSIFSRIHEAKPQETTLITVGDPKQAIYRFRGADVQVYINANRDIQQTYEIGTNYRSDERLLIALETLLKNRTFADGNDVTFKHVAAADRNKLGAVTTTSPSPPMNVP
;
A
#
# COMPACT_ATOMS: atom_id res chain seq x y z
N PRO A 1 26.26 -0.16 -40.70
CA PRO A 1 25.90 1.07 -40.03
C PRO A 1 24.39 1.21 -40.07
N PRO A 2 23.74 1.67 -39.00
CA PRO A 2 22.29 1.92 -39.02
C PRO A 2 22.01 2.94 -40.12
N SER A 3 20.93 2.70 -40.87
CA SER A 3 20.47 3.60 -41.93
C SER A 3 20.14 4.98 -41.37
N ASP A 4 20.30 6.06 -42.12
CA ASP A 4 20.11 7.43 -41.66
C ASP A 4 18.73 7.65 -41.03
N TRP A 5 17.66 6.99 -41.54
CA TRP A 5 16.32 7.07 -40.97
C TRP A 5 16.24 6.50 -39.54
N ALA A 6 17.03 5.47 -39.19
CA ALA A 6 17.02 4.92 -37.83
C ALA A 6 17.68 5.87 -36.82
N ARG A 7 18.67 6.66 -37.25
CA ARG A 7 19.24 7.74 -36.44
C ARG A 7 18.26 8.87 -36.24
N ASP A 8 17.54 9.24 -37.29
CA ASP A 8 16.54 10.32 -37.21
C ASP A 8 15.36 9.93 -36.29
N VAL A 9 14.89 8.70 -36.35
CA VAL A 9 13.83 8.20 -35.43
C VAL A 9 14.30 8.21 -33.97
N ASN A 10 15.51 7.74 -33.69
CA ASN A 10 16.03 7.76 -32.31
C ASN A 10 16.17 9.19 -31.78
N THR A 11 16.68 10.12 -32.58
CA THR A 11 16.79 11.54 -32.20
C THR A 11 15.42 12.16 -31.92
N LEU A 12 14.41 11.85 -32.72
CA LEU A 12 13.03 12.33 -32.53
C LEU A 12 12.40 11.73 -31.27
N THR A 13 12.68 10.46 -30.96
CA THR A 13 12.19 9.80 -29.72
C THR A 13 12.82 10.42 -28.50
N ASP A 14 14.14 10.63 -28.50
CA ASP A 14 14.87 11.26 -27.40
C ASP A 14 14.39 12.69 -27.14
N ASP A 15 14.19 13.49 -28.19
CA ASP A 15 13.65 14.84 -28.09
C ASP A 15 12.21 14.86 -27.55
N TRP A 16 11.39 13.89 -27.96
CA TRP A 16 10.01 13.77 -27.46
C TRP A 16 9.99 13.38 -25.99
N GLU A 17 10.78 12.39 -25.58
CA GLU A 17 10.91 11.98 -24.18
C GLU A 17 11.39 13.12 -23.28
N LYS A 18 12.40 13.86 -23.74
CA LYS A 18 12.92 15.02 -23.01
C LYS A 18 11.85 16.11 -22.82
N LYS A 19 11.13 16.47 -23.89
CA LYS A 19 10.04 17.47 -23.83
C LYS A 19 8.89 16.99 -22.94
N SER A 20 8.54 15.72 -23.02
CA SER A 20 7.51 15.13 -22.19
C SER A 20 7.89 15.19 -20.69
N THR A 21 9.15 14.91 -20.37
CA THR A 21 9.68 14.97 -19.01
C THR A 21 9.72 16.40 -18.49
N GLU A 22 10.14 17.37 -19.31
CA GLU A 22 10.13 18.79 -18.95
C GLU A 22 8.71 19.31 -18.66
N GLN A 23 7.75 18.96 -19.52
CA GLN A 23 6.34 19.32 -19.31
C GLN A 23 5.77 18.68 -18.04
N ALA A 24 6.04 17.39 -17.79
CA ALA A 24 5.61 16.70 -16.58
C ALA A 24 6.20 17.37 -15.31
N THR A 25 7.46 17.81 -15.37
CA THR A 25 8.12 18.49 -14.27
C THR A 25 7.48 19.86 -13.99
N ILE A 26 7.16 20.63 -15.03
CA ILE A 26 6.47 21.92 -14.89
C ILE A 26 5.09 21.71 -14.27
N ILE A 27 4.30 20.77 -14.80
CA ILE A 27 2.97 20.44 -14.28
C ILE A 27 3.06 20.02 -12.81
N ALA A 28 3.99 19.15 -12.46
CA ALA A 28 4.17 18.69 -11.08
C ALA A 28 4.49 19.85 -10.12
N ARG A 29 5.32 20.81 -10.55
CA ARG A 29 5.64 22.00 -9.77
C ARG A 29 4.41 22.89 -9.57
N GLU A 30 3.67 23.17 -10.64
CA GLU A 30 2.47 24.01 -10.56
C GLU A 30 1.38 23.35 -9.69
N VAL A 31 1.19 22.03 -9.81
CA VAL A 31 0.25 21.28 -8.97
C VAL A 31 0.64 21.39 -7.49
N LYS A 32 1.93 21.23 -7.16
CA LYS A 32 2.41 21.42 -5.78
C LYS A 32 2.10 22.82 -5.24
N THR A 33 2.30 23.85 -6.06
CA THR A 33 2.02 25.24 -5.69
C THR A 33 0.52 25.47 -5.45
N ILE A 34 -0.32 24.91 -6.32
CA ILE A 34 -1.78 25.00 -6.18
C ILE A 34 -2.23 24.27 -4.91
N ILE A 35 -1.72 23.07 -4.65
CA ILE A 35 -2.05 22.30 -3.44
C ILE A 35 -1.66 23.07 -2.18
N ALA A 36 -0.47 23.67 -2.15
CA ALA A 36 0.00 24.49 -1.03
C ALA A 36 -0.93 25.69 -0.77
N GLU A 37 -1.34 26.38 -1.83
CA GLU A 37 -2.24 27.55 -1.72
C GLU A 37 -3.65 27.14 -1.30
N VAL A 38 -4.19 26.04 -1.83
CA VAL A 38 -5.49 25.51 -1.40
C VAL A 38 -5.46 25.16 0.09
N ARG A 39 -4.42 24.48 0.55
CA ARG A 39 -4.24 24.14 1.98
C ARG A 39 -4.18 25.40 2.85
N ARG A 40 -3.40 26.40 2.46
CA ARG A 40 -3.30 27.66 3.17
C ARG A 40 -4.68 28.32 3.33
N ARG A 41 -5.44 28.43 2.24
CA ARG A 41 -6.79 29.01 2.26
C ARG A 41 -7.77 28.19 3.08
N SER A 42 -7.73 26.87 3.00
CA SER A 42 -8.56 25.98 3.81
C SER A 42 -8.27 26.17 5.30
N TYR A 43 -7.00 26.23 5.67
CA TYR A 43 -6.59 26.46 7.04
C TYR A 43 -7.04 27.82 7.57
N GLU A 44 -6.90 28.91 6.79
CA GLU A 44 -7.37 30.25 7.12
C GLU A 44 -8.91 30.32 7.27
N ALA A 45 -9.62 29.47 6.52
CA ALA A 45 -11.07 29.33 6.62
C ALA A 45 -11.51 28.39 7.76
N GLY A 46 -10.58 27.80 8.53
CA GLY A 46 -10.88 26.85 9.59
C GLY A 46 -11.35 25.48 9.08
N ILE A 47 -11.05 25.15 7.81
CA ILE A 47 -11.44 23.89 7.18
C ILE A 47 -10.23 22.94 7.23
N ILE A 48 -10.42 21.78 7.86
CA ILE A 48 -9.42 20.69 7.95
C ILE A 48 -10.07 19.41 7.39
N THR A 49 -9.44 18.79 6.40
CA THR A 49 -9.86 17.48 5.88
C THR A 49 -9.30 16.34 6.72
N TYR A 50 -9.81 15.11 6.55
CA TYR A 50 -9.24 13.92 7.20
C TYR A 50 -7.79 13.70 6.80
N ASP A 51 -7.45 13.88 5.51
CA ASP A 51 -6.07 13.76 5.02
C ASP A 51 -5.14 14.82 5.65
N ASP A 52 -5.66 16.05 5.87
CA ASP A 52 -4.89 17.08 6.58
C ASP A 52 -4.62 16.70 8.04
N MET A 53 -5.57 16.06 8.73
CA MET A 53 -5.36 15.60 10.11
C MET A 53 -4.22 14.58 10.18
N VAL A 54 -4.24 13.58 9.31
CA VAL A 54 -3.17 12.57 9.22
C VAL A 54 -1.82 13.24 8.91
N ARG A 55 -1.79 14.10 7.90
CA ARG A 55 -0.58 14.83 7.50
C ARG A 55 -0.01 15.69 8.62
N ILE A 56 -0.84 16.47 9.33
CA ILE A 56 -0.41 17.32 10.44
C ILE A 56 0.24 16.49 11.54
N VAL A 57 -0.34 15.37 11.90
CA VAL A 57 0.24 14.46 12.90
C VAL A 57 1.56 13.88 12.40
N ALA A 58 1.62 13.41 11.15
CA ALA A 58 2.82 12.88 10.55
C ALA A 58 3.96 13.92 10.53
N GLU A 59 3.67 15.15 10.10
CA GLU A 59 4.62 16.27 10.08
C GLU A 59 5.08 16.63 11.50
N SER A 60 4.16 16.66 12.47
CA SER A 60 4.50 16.96 13.88
C SER A 60 5.43 15.92 14.50
N LEU A 61 5.31 14.65 14.10
CA LEU A 61 6.17 13.57 14.57
C LEU A 61 7.49 13.46 13.79
N SER A 62 7.54 14.01 12.59
CA SER A 62 8.73 13.92 11.70
C SER A 62 9.76 15.02 11.93
N ASN A 63 9.42 16.07 12.68
CA ASN A 63 10.35 17.11 13.05
C ASN A 63 11.46 16.53 13.95
N GLU A 64 12.67 17.08 13.82
CA GLU A 64 13.83 16.68 14.65
C GLU A 64 13.97 17.60 15.89
N ASP A 65 12.86 18.12 16.40
CA ASP A 65 12.84 19.01 17.56
C ASP A 65 12.38 18.27 18.85
N GLU A 66 12.57 18.93 19.98
CA GLU A 66 12.20 18.40 21.28
C GLU A 66 10.68 18.15 21.41
N ASN A 67 9.85 18.94 20.74
CA ASN A 67 8.40 18.79 20.80
C ASN A 67 7.95 17.51 20.09
N ALA A 68 8.52 17.20 18.93
CA ALA A 68 8.25 15.97 18.20
C ALA A 68 8.67 14.73 19.02
N MET A 69 9.85 14.78 19.65
CA MET A 69 10.31 13.71 20.54
C MET A 69 9.38 13.52 21.75
N ASN A 70 8.97 14.61 22.38
CA ASN A 70 8.05 14.55 23.53
C ASN A 70 6.68 14.01 23.12
N LEU A 71 6.17 14.42 21.96
CA LEU A 71 4.92 13.89 21.41
C LEU A 71 5.03 12.39 21.12
N ALA A 72 6.08 11.94 20.43
CA ALA A 72 6.30 10.53 20.13
C ALA A 72 6.42 9.68 21.40
N ASN A 73 7.18 10.13 22.39
CA ASN A 73 7.32 9.48 23.69
C ASN A 73 5.98 9.39 24.43
N SER A 74 5.21 10.47 24.47
CA SER A 74 3.90 10.50 25.11
C SER A 74 2.92 9.51 24.47
N LEU A 75 2.91 9.44 23.14
CA LEU A 75 2.09 8.46 22.41
C LEU A 75 2.57 7.02 22.65
N ALA A 76 3.88 6.77 22.70
CA ALA A 76 4.44 5.47 23.04
C ALA A 76 4.13 5.03 24.48
N ASP A 77 3.99 5.98 25.40
CA ASP A 77 3.53 5.69 26.76
C ASP A 77 2.05 5.31 26.82
N GLN A 78 1.25 5.93 25.98
CA GLN A 78 -0.18 5.67 25.91
C GLN A 78 -0.51 4.38 25.15
N TYR A 79 0.21 4.09 24.04
CA TYR A 79 -0.07 2.98 23.14
C TYR A 79 1.04 1.92 23.20
N LYS A 80 0.88 0.92 24.06
CA LYS A 80 1.85 -0.17 24.20
C LYS A 80 1.73 -1.22 23.09
N LEU A 81 0.61 -1.27 22.40
CA LEU A 81 0.37 -2.11 21.24
C LEU A 81 -0.27 -1.27 20.13
N ILE A 82 0.36 -1.26 18.98
CA ILE A 82 -0.16 -0.66 17.74
C ILE A 82 -0.39 -1.81 16.76
N MET A 83 -1.61 -1.97 16.30
CA MET A 83 -1.96 -2.99 15.31
C MET A 83 -2.56 -2.31 14.09
N VAL A 84 -1.93 -2.51 12.92
CA VAL A 84 -2.38 -1.98 11.65
C VAL A 84 -2.88 -3.12 10.80
N ASP A 85 -4.20 -3.17 10.57
CA ASP A 85 -4.84 -4.12 9.68
C ASP A 85 -4.91 -3.55 8.24
N GLU A 86 -5.04 -4.43 7.25
CA GLU A 86 -5.03 -4.07 5.81
C GLU A 86 -3.82 -3.18 5.45
N PHE A 87 -2.66 -3.52 5.98
CA PHE A 87 -1.45 -2.70 5.91
C PHE A 87 -1.03 -2.34 4.47
N GLN A 88 -1.39 -3.14 3.45
CA GLN A 88 -1.13 -2.85 2.05
C GLN A 88 -1.85 -1.59 1.54
N ASP A 89 -2.87 -1.11 2.26
CA ASP A 89 -3.63 0.09 1.93
C ASP A 89 -3.18 1.33 2.71
N THR A 90 -2.12 1.18 3.52
CA THR A 90 -1.53 2.25 4.32
C THR A 90 -0.69 3.17 3.46
N ASP A 91 -0.87 4.48 3.60
CA ASP A 91 -0.03 5.49 2.95
C ASP A 91 1.23 5.82 3.75
N ALA A 92 2.16 6.58 3.12
CA ALA A 92 3.43 6.94 3.75
C ALA A 92 3.27 7.81 5.00
N ALA A 93 2.26 8.69 5.06
CA ALA A 93 2.02 9.54 6.23
C ALA A 93 1.50 8.72 7.41
N GLN A 94 0.55 7.83 7.16
CA GLN A 94 0.04 6.91 8.17
C GLN A 94 1.16 6.01 8.71
N TRP A 95 1.97 5.42 7.82
CA TRP A 95 3.10 4.59 8.23
C TRP A 95 4.11 5.37 9.08
N SER A 96 4.44 6.61 8.68
CA SER A 96 5.37 7.43 9.44
C SER A 96 4.89 7.69 10.88
N ILE A 97 3.59 7.85 11.10
CA ILE A 97 3.02 8.01 12.45
C ILE A 97 3.29 6.75 13.28
N PHE A 98 2.92 5.57 12.78
CA PHE A 98 3.05 4.33 13.53
C PHE A 98 4.50 3.95 13.80
N SER A 99 5.37 4.08 12.80
CA SER A 99 6.79 3.78 12.95
C SER A 99 7.46 4.72 13.94
N ARG A 100 7.19 6.02 13.89
CA ARG A 100 7.78 7.01 14.81
C ARG A 100 7.36 6.80 16.27
N ILE A 101 6.11 6.41 16.50
CA ILE A 101 5.65 6.08 17.86
C ILE A 101 6.38 4.83 18.38
N HIS A 102 6.53 3.80 17.55
CA HIS A 102 7.25 2.59 17.93
C HIS A 102 8.76 2.87 18.14
N GLU A 103 9.40 3.61 17.23
CA GLU A 103 10.81 3.98 17.30
C GLU A 103 11.16 4.80 18.54
N ALA A 104 10.21 5.58 19.07
CA ALA A 104 10.43 6.36 20.29
C ALA A 104 10.72 5.47 21.51
N LYS A 105 10.05 4.31 21.62
CA LYS A 105 10.23 3.35 22.71
C LYS A 105 10.11 1.90 22.21
N PRO A 106 11.05 1.39 21.44
CA PRO A 106 10.91 0.09 20.75
C PRO A 106 10.90 -1.12 21.71
N GLN A 107 11.38 -0.95 22.94
CA GLN A 107 11.34 -2.01 23.95
C GLN A 107 10.03 -2.03 24.76
N GLU A 108 9.25 -0.96 24.69
CA GLU A 108 8.02 -0.81 25.45
C GLU A 108 6.76 -0.85 24.58
N THR A 109 6.90 -0.62 23.27
CA THR A 109 5.81 -0.63 22.31
C THR A 109 5.95 -1.80 21.35
N THR A 110 4.83 -2.42 21.00
CA THR A 110 4.78 -3.48 20.00
C THR A 110 4.02 -2.96 18.77
N LEU A 111 4.64 -3.06 17.60
CA LEU A 111 3.99 -2.73 16.32
C LEU A 111 3.73 -4.00 15.52
N ILE A 112 2.47 -4.25 15.20
CA ILE A 112 2.02 -5.40 14.42
C ILE A 112 1.35 -4.88 13.16
N THR A 113 1.80 -5.36 12.01
CA THR A 113 1.14 -5.08 10.72
C THR A 113 0.54 -6.36 10.17
N VAL A 114 -0.71 -6.28 9.73
CA VAL A 114 -1.42 -7.40 9.10
C VAL A 114 -1.86 -6.95 7.71
N GLY A 115 -1.53 -7.72 6.68
CA GLY A 115 -1.90 -7.35 5.32
C GLY A 115 -1.44 -8.35 4.27
N ASP A 116 -1.96 -8.19 3.08
CA ASP A 116 -1.61 -8.97 1.91
C ASP A 116 -1.29 -8.04 0.73
N PRO A 117 -0.01 -7.87 0.35
CA PRO A 117 0.37 -6.93 -0.71
C PRO A 117 -0.25 -7.26 -2.08
N LYS A 118 -0.74 -8.50 -2.28
CA LYS A 118 -1.47 -8.87 -3.51
C LYS A 118 -2.86 -8.23 -3.59
N GLN A 119 -3.39 -7.75 -2.46
CA GLN A 119 -4.68 -7.09 -2.36
C GLN A 119 -4.59 -5.56 -2.45
N ALA A 120 -3.40 -4.99 -2.68
CA ALA A 120 -3.18 -3.56 -2.83
C ALA A 120 -3.85 -3.01 -4.09
N ILE A 121 -5.09 -2.55 -3.99
CA ILE A 121 -5.89 -2.02 -5.11
C ILE A 121 -6.21 -0.52 -4.96
N TYR A 122 -5.82 0.12 -3.85
CA TYR A 122 -6.18 1.50 -3.51
C TYR A 122 -5.08 2.53 -3.81
N ARG A 123 -4.17 2.25 -4.76
CA ARG A 123 -3.12 3.18 -5.17
C ARG A 123 -3.67 4.57 -5.56
N PHE A 124 -4.84 4.62 -6.17
CA PHE A 124 -5.52 5.87 -6.55
C PHE A 124 -5.99 6.71 -5.35
N ARG A 125 -6.00 6.15 -4.13
CA ARG A 125 -6.29 6.84 -2.86
C ARG A 125 -5.05 7.19 -2.06
N GLY A 126 -3.85 7.02 -2.63
CA GLY A 126 -2.59 7.31 -1.95
C GLY A 126 -1.95 6.11 -1.25
N ALA A 127 -2.62 4.94 -1.21
CA ALA A 127 -1.99 3.71 -0.76
C ALA A 127 -0.77 3.38 -1.64
N ASP A 128 0.32 3.02 -1.00
CA ASP A 128 1.56 2.71 -1.71
C ASP A 128 2.11 1.35 -1.26
N VAL A 129 2.03 0.37 -2.15
CA VAL A 129 2.58 -0.97 -1.89
C VAL A 129 4.09 -0.94 -1.58
N GLN A 130 4.80 0.11 -1.98
CA GLN A 130 6.21 0.29 -1.63
C GLN A 130 6.38 0.55 -0.13
N VAL A 131 5.42 1.21 0.52
CA VAL A 131 5.41 1.36 1.99
C VAL A 131 5.38 -0.01 2.65
N TYR A 132 4.50 -0.91 2.19
CA TYR A 132 4.44 -2.29 2.68
C TYR A 132 5.76 -3.04 2.45
N ILE A 133 6.32 -2.97 1.23
CA ILE A 133 7.55 -3.66 0.87
C ILE A 133 8.74 -3.14 1.69
N ASN A 134 8.85 -1.82 1.84
CA ASN A 134 9.93 -1.19 2.60
C ASN A 134 9.82 -1.51 4.09
N ALA A 135 8.64 -1.39 4.68
CA ALA A 135 8.41 -1.71 6.09
C ALA A 135 8.76 -3.17 6.41
N ASN A 136 8.42 -4.10 5.52
CA ASN A 136 8.76 -5.52 5.70
C ASN A 136 10.26 -5.82 5.73
N ARG A 137 11.12 -4.96 5.21
CA ARG A 137 12.59 -5.13 5.27
C ARG A 137 13.12 -4.91 6.69
N ASP A 138 12.43 -4.06 7.46
CA ASP A 138 12.85 -3.66 8.79
C ASP A 138 12.14 -4.47 9.90
N ILE A 139 11.14 -5.29 9.53
CA ILE A 139 10.38 -6.13 10.47
C ILE A 139 11.23 -7.32 10.91
N GLN A 140 11.37 -7.48 12.23
CA GLN A 140 12.19 -8.54 12.84
C GLN A 140 11.57 -9.93 12.74
N GLN A 141 10.24 -10.03 12.73
CA GLN A 141 9.52 -11.31 12.72
C GLN A 141 8.32 -11.23 11.76
N THR A 142 8.26 -12.15 10.81
CA THR A 142 7.15 -12.26 9.87
C THR A 142 6.48 -13.62 10.03
N TYR A 143 5.15 -13.61 10.09
CA TYR A 143 4.31 -14.80 10.14
C TYR A 143 3.43 -14.86 8.91
N GLU A 144 3.24 -16.06 8.37
CA GLU A 144 2.36 -16.28 7.23
C GLU A 144 1.15 -17.14 7.66
N ILE A 145 -0.04 -16.75 7.19
CA ILE A 145 -1.25 -17.54 7.37
C ILE A 145 -1.36 -18.50 6.19
N GLY A 146 -0.93 -19.76 6.39
CA GLY A 146 -0.91 -20.80 5.35
C GLY A 146 -2.25 -21.53 5.14
N THR A 147 -3.30 -21.21 5.90
CA THR A 147 -4.61 -21.86 5.81
C THR A 147 -5.70 -20.84 5.55
N ASN A 148 -6.49 -21.08 4.48
CA ASN A 148 -7.65 -20.27 4.14
C ASN A 148 -8.92 -20.89 4.76
N TYR A 149 -9.55 -20.14 5.66
CA TYR A 149 -10.76 -20.54 6.34
C TYR A 149 -12.04 -20.05 5.65
N ARG A 150 -11.90 -19.20 4.62
CA ARG A 150 -13.03 -18.51 3.96
C ARG A 150 -13.50 -19.24 2.71
N SER A 151 -12.56 -19.72 1.90
CA SER A 151 -12.85 -20.17 0.54
C SER A 151 -12.85 -21.69 0.42
N ASP A 152 -13.67 -22.19 -0.51
CA ASP A 152 -13.70 -23.60 -0.92
C ASP A 152 -12.38 -23.97 -1.64
N GLU A 153 -11.94 -25.22 -1.48
CA GLU A 153 -10.70 -25.74 -2.06
C GLU A 153 -10.65 -25.61 -3.59
N ARG A 154 -11.79 -25.81 -4.27
CA ARG A 154 -11.87 -25.69 -5.74
C ARG A 154 -11.57 -24.27 -6.21
N LEU A 155 -12.05 -23.26 -5.46
CA LEU A 155 -11.75 -21.87 -5.74
C LEU A 155 -10.27 -21.58 -5.56
N LEU A 156 -9.66 -22.10 -4.51
CA LEU A 156 -8.22 -21.92 -4.26
C LEU A 156 -7.38 -22.54 -5.36
N ILE A 157 -7.72 -23.77 -5.82
CA ILE A 157 -7.06 -24.45 -6.94
C ILE A 157 -7.20 -23.63 -8.24
N ALA A 158 -8.40 -23.09 -8.51
CA ALA A 158 -8.64 -22.27 -9.69
C ALA A 158 -7.81 -20.96 -9.65
N LEU A 159 -7.78 -20.28 -8.51
CA LEU A 159 -6.97 -19.08 -8.30
C LEU A 159 -5.47 -19.38 -8.42
N GLU A 160 -5.00 -20.49 -7.83
CA GLU A 160 -3.60 -20.92 -7.97
C GLU A 160 -3.24 -21.17 -9.44
N THR A 161 -4.11 -21.84 -10.20
CA THR A 161 -3.90 -22.12 -11.61
C THR A 161 -3.79 -20.82 -12.44
N LEU A 162 -4.63 -19.83 -12.11
CA LEU A 162 -4.66 -18.54 -12.80
C LEU A 162 -3.47 -17.64 -12.44
N LEU A 163 -3.09 -17.63 -11.16
CA LEU A 163 -2.16 -16.65 -10.59
C LEU A 163 -0.75 -17.19 -10.39
N LYS A 164 -0.55 -18.50 -10.53
CA LYS A 164 0.76 -19.13 -10.44
C LYS A 164 1.76 -18.47 -11.40
N ASN A 165 2.93 -18.13 -10.89
CA ASN A 165 3.99 -17.42 -11.62
C ASN A 165 3.65 -15.98 -12.03
N ARG A 166 2.65 -15.35 -11.43
CA ARG A 166 2.37 -13.92 -11.61
C ARG A 166 3.05 -13.12 -10.50
N THR A 167 3.55 -11.94 -10.89
CA THR A 167 4.03 -10.91 -9.96
C THR A 167 2.98 -9.81 -9.85
N PHE A 168 2.82 -9.23 -8.66
CA PHE A 168 1.72 -8.28 -8.36
C PHE A 168 2.19 -6.83 -8.17
N ALA A 169 3.49 -6.60 -8.16
CA ALA A 169 4.04 -5.24 -8.08
C ALA A 169 5.20 -5.09 -9.06
N ASP A 170 5.41 -3.88 -9.56
CA ASP A 170 6.46 -3.57 -10.52
C ASP A 170 7.84 -3.97 -9.97
N GLY A 171 8.43 -4.96 -10.62
CA GLY A 171 9.82 -5.35 -10.38
C GLY A 171 10.07 -6.26 -9.20
N ASN A 172 9.06 -6.91 -8.60
CA ASN A 172 9.27 -7.49 -7.38
C ASN A 172 8.64 -8.69 -6.81
N ASP A 173 9.08 -8.99 -5.75
CA ASP A 173 9.00 -9.99 -4.66
C ASP A 173 7.58 -10.37 -4.19
N VAL A 174 6.52 -9.69 -4.67
CA VAL A 174 5.13 -10.03 -4.36
C VAL A 174 4.65 -11.09 -5.35
N THR A 175 4.79 -12.35 -4.94
CA THR A 175 4.36 -13.51 -5.73
C THR A 175 3.14 -14.17 -5.12
N PHE A 176 2.40 -14.93 -5.94
CA PHE A 176 1.33 -15.78 -5.42
C PHE A 176 1.93 -16.92 -4.60
N LYS A 177 1.44 -17.09 -3.37
CA LYS A 177 1.80 -18.20 -2.51
C LYS A 177 0.63 -19.16 -2.37
N HIS A 178 0.91 -20.45 -2.37
CA HIS A 178 -0.09 -21.48 -2.12
C HIS A 178 -0.64 -21.35 -0.70
N VAL A 179 -1.97 -21.44 -0.58
CA VAL A 179 -2.67 -21.43 0.70
C VAL A 179 -3.62 -22.63 0.73
N ALA A 180 -3.49 -23.48 1.72
CA ALA A 180 -4.33 -24.66 1.87
C ALA A 180 -5.76 -24.29 2.32
N ALA A 181 -6.77 -25.01 1.85
CA ALA A 181 -8.12 -24.92 2.41
C ALA A 181 -8.16 -25.50 3.83
N ALA A 182 -8.90 -24.85 4.72
CA ALA A 182 -9.22 -25.46 6.02
C ALA A 182 -10.02 -26.76 5.83
N ASP A 183 -9.89 -27.70 6.76
CA ASP A 183 -10.51 -29.03 6.64
C ASP A 183 -12.00 -29.00 6.33
N ARG A 184 -12.75 -28.06 6.91
CA ARG A 184 -14.17 -27.86 6.63
C ARG A 184 -14.50 -27.40 5.21
N ASN A 185 -13.52 -26.87 4.48
CA ASN A 185 -13.65 -26.31 3.14
C ASN A 185 -12.98 -27.18 2.07
N LYS A 186 -12.47 -28.36 2.44
CA LYS A 186 -11.87 -29.31 1.50
C LYS A 186 -12.91 -29.95 0.60
N LEU A 187 -12.48 -30.40 -0.57
CA LEU A 187 -13.29 -31.16 -1.52
C LEU A 187 -14.01 -32.32 -0.80
N GLY A 188 -15.35 -32.28 -0.82
CA GLY A 188 -16.20 -33.27 -0.15
C GLY A 188 -16.67 -32.89 1.25
N ALA A 189 -16.16 -31.81 1.83
CA ALA A 189 -16.62 -31.33 3.15
C ALA A 189 -17.98 -30.58 3.06
N VAL A 190 -18.33 -30.02 1.89
CA VAL A 190 -19.60 -29.33 1.66
C VAL A 190 -20.39 -30.06 0.59
N THR A 191 -21.36 -30.83 1.00
CA THR A 191 -22.43 -31.31 0.12
C THR A 191 -23.48 -30.20 0.01
N THR A 192 -23.42 -29.40 -1.07
CA THR A 192 -24.53 -28.50 -1.38
C THR A 192 -25.73 -29.31 -1.85
N THR A 193 -26.70 -29.45 -1.00
CA THR A 193 -28.01 -30.08 -1.34
C THR A 193 -28.98 -29.07 -1.97
N SER A 194 -28.55 -27.87 -2.33
CA SER A 194 -29.41 -26.93 -3.05
C SER A 194 -29.21 -27.08 -4.56
N PRO A 195 -30.26 -27.45 -5.31
CA PRO A 195 -30.22 -27.36 -6.73
C PRO A 195 -30.07 -25.88 -7.14
N SER A 196 -29.10 -25.59 -7.99
CA SER A 196 -28.97 -24.25 -8.59
C SER A 196 -30.29 -23.89 -9.27
N PRO A 197 -30.86 -22.70 -9.04
CA PRO A 197 -31.99 -22.26 -9.82
C PRO A 197 -31.58 -22.18 -11.29
N PRO A 198 -32.46 -22.57 -12.23
CA PRO A 198 -32.16 -22.49 -13.64
C PRO A 198 -31.87 -21.03 -14.00
N MET A 199 -30.70 -20.78 -14.61
CA MET A 199 -30.42 -19.48 -15.20
C MET A 199 -31.39 -19.27 -16.37
N ASN A 200 -32.44 -18.52 -16.14
CA ASN A 200 -33.19 -17.91 -17.25
C ASN A 200 -32.35 -16.76 -17.78
N VAL A 201 -31.66 -17.01 -18.88
CA VAL A 201 -31.09 -15.96 -19.73
C VAL A 201 -32.20 -15.54 -20.67
N PRO A 202 -32.57 -14.25 -20.76
CA PRO A 202 -33.53 -13.76 -21.76
C PRO A 202 -32.96 -13.74 -23.16
#